data_1dea64b96882d76380058ec4ee270953
#
_entry.id   1dea64b96882d76380058ec4ee270953
#
_cell.length_a   1.000
_cell.length_b   1.000
_cell.length_c   1.000
_cell.angle_alpha   90.00
_cell.angle_beta   90.00
_cell.angle_gamma   90.00
#
_symmetry.space_group_name_H-M   'P 1'
#
loop_
_entity.id
_entity.type
_entity.pdbx_description
1 polymer ?
#
loop_
_entity_poly.entity_id
_entity_poly.type
_entity_poly.pdbx_seq_one_letter_code
_entity_poly.pdbx_strand_id
1 'polypeptide(L)'
;GEIQWMRPSKEVGYPIINAPSKTKLEPSAFHYVFEGVKEPAVLTKNDPRLKTDFEEAIFSKYVGNKITEVDEYMKEAVDHYAGQLMSLDINTEQMCLEDAMYGTDGLEALDLSTSAGYPYVAMGKKKRDILNKQTRDTKEMQKLLDTYGINLPLVTYVKDELRSKTKVEQGKSRLIEASSLNDSVAMRMAFGNLYAAFHKNPGVITGSAVGCDPDLFWSKIPVLMEEKLFAFDYTGYDASLSPAWFEALKMVLEKIGFGDRVDYIDYLNHSHHLYKNKTYCVKGGMPSGCSGTSIFNSMINNLIIRTLLLKTYKGIDLDHLKMIAYGDDVIASYPHEVDASLLAQSGKDYGLTMTPADKSATFETVTWENVTFLKRFFRADEKYPFLIHPVMPMKEIHESIRWTKDPRNTQDHVRSLCLLAWHNGEEEYNKFLAKIRSVPIGRALDLPEYSTLYDRWLDSF
;
A
#
# COMPACT_ATOMS: atom_id res chain seq x y z
N GLY A 1 2.78 17.01 -0.64
CA GLY A 1 2.42 17.37 0.73
C GLY A 1 3.41 18.34 1.36
N GLU A 2 2.91 19.14 2.28
CA GLU A 2 3.70 20.16 2.94
C GLU A 2 3.28 20.28 4.40
N ILE A 3 4.26 20.28 5.31
CA ILE A 3 4.01 20.57 6.71
C ILE A 3 3.73 22.06 6.85
N GLN A 4 2.53 22.41 7.33
CA GLN A 4 2.09 23.78 7.50
C GLN A 4 2.65 24.39 8.79
N TRP A 5 2.67 23.60 9.86
CA TRP A 5 3.22 23.99 11.16
C TRP A 5 3.51 22.75 12.00
N MET A 6 4.40 22.93 12.98
CA MET A 6 4.74 21.91 13.98
C MET A 6 4.92 22.60 15.34
N ARG A 7 4.30 22.07 16.38
CA ARG A 7 4.29 22.65 17.73
C ARG A 7 4.42 21.56 18.80
N PRO A 8 4.88 21.92 20.01
CA PRO A 8 4.76 21.00 21.15
C PRO A 8 3.31 20.62 21.40
N SER A 9 3.03 19.34 21.62
CA SER A 9 1.66 18.83 21.81
C SER A 9 0.95 19.49 22.98
N LYS A 10 1.67 19.78 24.08
CA LYS A 10 1.11 20.43 25.26
C LYS A 10 0.52 21.82 24.98
N GLU A 11 1.07 22.56 24.02
CA GLU A 11 0.57 23.88 23.64
C GLU A 11 -0.80 23.85 22.98
N VAL A 12 -1.15 22.73 22.38
CA VAL A 12 -2.45 22.53 21.72
C VAL A 12 -3.33 21.51 22.43
N GLY A 13 -2.97 21.13 23.66
CA GLY A 13 -3.81 20.31 24.52
C GLY A 13 -3.80 18.83 24.23
N TYR A 14 -2.80 18.31 23.52
CA TYR A 14 -2.69 16.88 23.25
C TYR A 14 -1.67 16.20 24.14
N PRO A 15 -1.88 14.90 24.45
CA PRO A 15 -0.93 14.13 25.25
C PRO A 15 0.33 13.78 24.46
N ILE A 16 1.38 13.43 25.19
CA ILE A 16 2.58 12.82 24.63
C ILE A 16 2.24 11.39 24.23
N ILE A 17 2.59 10.98 23.00
CA ILE A 17 2.38 9.64 22.53
C ILE A 17 3.68 8.83 22.68
N ASN A 18 3.60 7.74 23.43
CA ASN A 18 4.72 6.83 23.57
C ASN A 18 4.88 6.03 22.27
N ALA A 19 6.06 6.08 21.68
CA ALA A 19 6.41 5.31 20.50
C ALA A 19 7.51 4.29 20.85
N PRO A 20 7.47 3.09 20.26
CA PRO A 20 8.53 2.12 20.43
C PRO A 20 9.89 2.68 20.00
N SER A 21 10.89 2.56 20.88
CA SER A 21 12.26 2.98 20.59
C SER A 21 13.17 1.83 20.20
N LYS A 22 12.72 0.59 20.46
CA LYS A 22 13.47 -0.62 20.15
C LYS A 22 12.73 -1.43 19.10
N THR A 23 13.48 -1.95 18.13
CA THR A 23 12.93 -2.87 17.14
C THR A 23 12.51 -4.19 17.79
N LYS A 24 11.41 -4.76 17.31
CA LYS A 24 11.02 -6.14 17.64
C LYS A 24 11.72 -7.15 16.74
N LEU A 25 12.36 -6.68 15.68
CA LEU A 25 13.10 -7.56 14.76
C LEU A 25 14.37 -8.06 15.47
N GLU A 26 14.54 -9.36 15.45
CA GLU A 26 15.74 -10.04 15.92
C GLU A 26 16.18 -11.07 14.89
N PRO A 27 17.48 -11.44 14.86
CA PRO A 27 17.94 -12.51 13.98
C PRO A 27 17.17 -13.80 14.26
N SER A 28 16.67 -14.40 13.19
CA SER A 28 15.98 -15.68 13.27
C SER A 28 16.97 -16.85 13.41
N ALA A 29 16.46 -18.05 13.63
CA ALA A 29 17.25 -19.28 13.61
C ALA A 29 17.96 -19.50 12.26
N PHE A 30 17.51 -18.85 11.21
CA PHE A 30 18.04 -18.98 9.83
C PHE A 30 18.96 -17.83 9.44
N HIS A 31 19.26 -16.92 10.36
CA HIS A 31 19.98 -15.69 10.06
C HIS A 31 21.33 -15.92 9.36
N TYR A 32 22.06 -16.93 9.80
CA TYR A 32 23.39 -17.24 9.24
C TYR A 32 23.37 -18.30 8.15
N VAL A 33 22.23 -18.92 7.91
CA VAL A 33 22.06 -19.92 6.84
C VAL A 33 21.81 -19.25 5.50
N PHE A 34 21.12 -18.12 5.52
CA PHE A 34 20.80 -17.33 4.33
C PHE A 34 21.59 -16.02 4.33
N GLU A 35 21.98 -15.57 3.14
CA GLU A 35 22.66 -14.29 2.97
C GLU A 35 21.65 -13.16 2.83
N GLY A 36 22.02 -11.98 3.31
CA GLY A 36 21.23 -10.78 3.20
C GLY A 36 22.01 -9.57 3.68
N VAL A 37 21.52 -8.39 3.32
CA VAL A 37 22.18 -7.10 3.59
C VAL A 37 21.28 -6.11 4.32
N LYS A 38 19.98 -6.38 4.41
CA LYS A 38 19.05 -5.48 5.09
C LYS A 38 19.16 -5.61 6.59
N GLU A 39 18.80 -4.53 7.28
CA GLU A 39 18.82 -4.46 8.74
C GLU A 39 17.61 -3.66 9.23
N PRO A 40 17.25 -3.74 10.52
CA PRO A 40 16.11 -2.99 11.06
C PRO A 40 16.26 -1.50 10.87
N ALA A 41 15.18 -0.84 10.47
CA ALA A 41 15.12 0.60 10.32
C ALA A 41 15.42 1.30 11.64
N VAL A 42 15.96 2.52 11.56
CA VAL A 42 16.14 3.39 12.72
C VAL A 42 14.76 3.80 13.26
N LEU A 43 14.56 3.68 14.57
CA LEU A 43 13.31 4.07 15.23
C LEU A 43 13.45 5.31 16.09
N THR A 44 14.67 5.69 16.46
CA THR A 44 14.94 6.84 17.34
C THR A 44 16.16 7.63 16.89
N LYS A 45 16.21 8.90 17.29
CA LYS A 45 17.33 9.79 17.02
C LYS A 45 18.65 9.38 17.73
N ASN A 46 18.58 8.46 18.67
CA ASN A 46 19.75 8.01 19.46
C ASN A 46 20.43 6.79 18.86
N ASP A 47 19.99 6.32 17.73
CA ASP A 47 20.57 5.15 17.07
C ASP A 47 21.98 5.48 16.56
N PRO A 48 23.00 4.71 16.99
CA PRO A 48 24.40 4.99 16.64
C PRO A 48 24.72 4.80 15.15
N ARG A 49 23.86 4.13 14.39
CA ARG A 49 24.05 3.91 12.96
C ARG A 49 23.77 5.15 12.12
N LEU A 50 23.06 6.15 12.69
CA LEU A 50 22.68 7.38 12.01
C LEU A 50 23.90 8.21 11.61
N LYS A 51 23.90 8.72 10.39
CA LYS A 51 24.87 9.71 9.86
C LYS A 51 24.23 11.06 9.59
N THR A 52 22.94 11.21 9.89
CA THR A 52 22.13 12.42 9.65
C THR A 52 21.18 12.66 10.81
N ASP A 53 20.52 13.83 10.81
CA ASP A 53 19.45 14.10 11.75
C ASP A 53 18.22 13.24 11.42
N PHE A 54 17.74 12.47 12.38
CA PHE A 54 16.67 11.50 12.17
C PHE A 54 15.33 12.18 11.89
N GLU A 55 14.95 13.17 12.69
CA GLU A 55 13.65 13.84 12.51
C GLU A 55 13.58 14.59 11.18
N GLU A 56 14.66 15.26 10.81
CA GLU A 56 14.75 15.89 9.49
C GLU A 56 14.58 14.87 8.37
N ALA A 57 15.22 13.71 8.50
CA ALA A 57 15.16 12.64 7.50
C ALA A 57 13.75 12.07 7.32
N ILE A 58 13.04 11.75 8.43
CA ILE A 58 11.70 11.14 8.34
C ILE A 58 10.65 12.11 7.80
N PHE A 59 10.81 13.41 8.02
CA PHE A 59 9.88 14.42 7.50
C PHE A 59 10.26 14.95 6.11
N SER A 60 11.43 14.58 5.60
CA SER A 60 11.90 14.99 4.26
C SER A 60 11.03 14.44 3.11
N LYS A 61 10.17 13.46 3.40
CA LYS A 61 9.19 12.94 2.44
C LYS A 61 8.22 14.00 1.95
N TYR A 62 7.95 15.03 2.75
CA TYR A 62 7.07 16.13 2.37
C TYR A 62 7.87 17.15 1.55
N VAL A 63 7.74 17.04 0.24
CA VAL A 63 8.54 17.81 -0.74
C VAL A 63 7.88 19.12 -1.18
N GLY A 64 6.74 19.48 -0.57
CA GLY A 64 5.94 20.63 -0.95
C GLY A 64 4.82 20.28 -1.92
N ASN A 65 3.96 21.26 -2.20
CA ASN A 65 2.84 21.13 -3.10
C ASN A 65 3.11 21.90 -4.39
N LYS A 66 2.90 21.27 -5.54
CA LYS A 66 3.12 21.87 -6.86
C LYS A 66 1.83 22.46 -7.44
N ILE A 67 0.71 21.75 -7.27
CA ILE A 67 -0.56 22.10 -7.89
C ILE A 67 -1.69 22.08 -6.84
N THR A 68 -2.56 23.09 -6.90
CA THR A 68 -3.70 23.21 -5.98
C THR A 68 -5.04 23.11 -6.70
N GLU A 69 -5.05 23.31 -8.01
CA GLU A 69 -6.25 23.30 -8.83
C GLU A 69 -6.20 22.22 -9.89
N VAL A 70 -7.37 21.67 -10.21
CA VAL A 70 -7.54 20.65 -11.24
C VAL A 70 -7.55 21.34 -12.62
N ASP A 71 -6.61 20.99 -13.49
CA ASP A 71 -6.54 21.53 -14.84
C ASP A 71 -7.46 20.75 -15.81
N GLU A 72 -7.48 21.16 -17.09
CA GLU A 72 -8.32 20.54 -18.11
C GLU A 72 -7.95 19.08 -18.41
N TYR A 73 -6.65 18.72 -18.36
CA TYR A 73 -6.20 17.35 -18.58
C TYR A 73 -6.66 16.45 -17.43
N MET A 74 -6.56 16.94 -16.21
CA MET A 74 -7.03 16.22 -15.03
C MET A 74 -8.56 16.01 -15.07
N LYS A 75 -9.31 17.02 -15.51
CA LYS A 75 -10.77 16.92 -15.66
C LYS A 75 -11.16 15.86 -16.70
N GLU A 76 -10.47 15.82 -17.82
CA GLU A 76 -10.70 14.80 -18.85
C GLU A 76 -10.35 13.40 -18.34
N ALA A 77 -9.26 13.27 -17.56
CA ALA A 77 -8.90 12.02 -16.88
C ALA A 77 -9.99 11.58 -15.92
N VAL A 78 -10.53 12.50 -15.13
CA VAL A 78 -11.66 12.25 -14.21
C VAL A 78 -12.86 11.71 -14.97
N ASP A 79 -13.24 12.38 -16.05
CA ASP A 79 -14.42 11.98 -16.85
C ASP A 79 -14.25 10.56 -17.42
N HIS A 80 -13.08 10.27 -17.97
CA HIS A 80 -12.79 8.95 -18.52
C HIS A 80 -12.81 7.84 -17.45
N TYR A 81 -12.10 8.05 -16.36
CA TYR A 81 -12.00 7.05 -15.30
C TYR A 81 -13.35 6.82 -14.59
N ALA A 82 -14.06 7.90 -14.28
CA ALA A 82 -15.38 7.80 -13.66
C ALA A 82 -16.38 7.08 -14.59
N GLY A 83 -16.35 7.38 -15.89
CA GLY A 83 -17.16 6.68 -16.89
C GLY A 83 -16.90 5.18 -16.91
N GLN A 84 -15.62 4.79 -16.80
CA GLN A 84 -15.22 3.39 -16.72
C GLN A 84 -15.72 2.71 -15.44
N LEU A 85 -15.59 3.37 -14.28
CA LEU A 85 -16.08 2.84 -13.01
C LEU A 85 -17.59 2.69 -12.97
N MET A 86 -18.34 3.54 -13.66
CA MET A 86 -19.79 3.47 -13.69
C MET A 86 -20.31 2.17 -14.32
N SER A 87 -19.51 1.49 -15.15
CA SER A 87 -19.88 0.19 -15.72
C SER A 87 -19.97 -0.93 -14.68
N LEU A 88 -19.41 -0.73 -13.48
CA LEU A 88 -19.44 -1.72 -12.41
C LEU A 88 -20.72 -1.68 -11.57
N ASP A 89 -21.55 -0.67 -11.75
CA ASP A 89 -22.78 -0.48 -10.97
C ASP A 89 -22.55 -0.61 -9.45
N ILE A 90 -21.61 0.20 -8.95
CA ILE A 90 -21.19 0.15 -7.55
C ILE A 90 -22.34 0.59 -6.64
N ASN A 91 -22.58 -0.19 -5.56
CA ASN A 91 -23.53 0.18 -4.52
C ASN A 91 -23.02 1.45 -3.80
N THR A 92 -23.79 2.53 -3.88
CA THR A 92 -23.43 3.82 -3.30
C THR A 92 -24.02 4.08 -1.92
N GLU A 93 -24.75 3.12 -1.38
CA GLU A 93 -25.32 3.25 -0.04
C GLU A 93 -24.22 3.27 1.03
N GLN A 94 -24.50 3.93 2.13
CA GLN A 94 -23.65 3.84 3.30
C GLN A 94 -23.74 2.44 3.90
N MET A 95 -22.62 1.98 4.44
CA MET A 95 -22.53 0.70 5.11
C MET A 95 -22.94 0.87 6.58
N CYS A 96 -23.69 -0.08 7.13
CA CYS A 96 -24.07 -0.03 8.54
C CYS A 96 -22.85 -0.22 9.45
N LEU A 97 -22.97 0.23 10.69
CA LEU A 97 -21.88 0.17 11.67
C LEU A 97 -21.38 -1.27 11.87
N GLU A 98 -22.28 -2.23 11.98
CA GLU A 98 -21.91 -3.64 12.18
C GLU A 98 -21.03 -4.16 11.04
N ASP A 99 -21.44 -3.96 9.80
CA ASP A 99 -20.66 -4.40 8.63
C ASP A 99 -19.35 -3.63 8.49
N ALA A 100 -19.33 -2.36 8.84
CA ALA A 100 -18.11 -1.56 8.83
C ALA A 100 -17.09 -2.06 9.85
N MET A 101 -17.54 -2.53 11.01
CA MET A 101 -16.67 -3.06 12.06
C MET A 101 -16.23 -4.50 11.78
N TYR A 102 -17.16 -5.36 11.45
CA TYR A 102 -16.95 -6.81 11.43
C TYR A 102 -16.87 -7.41 10.03
N GLY A 103 -17.00 -6.58 9.01
CA GLY A 103 -16.88 -7.02 7.62
C GLY A 103 -18.17 -7.57 7.05
N THR A 104 -18.16 -7.72 5.74
CA THR A 104 -19.23 -8.28 4.93
C THR A 104 -18.60 -8.82 3.64
N ASP A 105 -19.41 -9.27 2.67
CA ASP A 105 -18.89 -9.74 1.39
C ASP A 105 -18.01 -8.68 0.71
N GLY A 106 -16.78 -9.05 0.40
CA GLY A 106 -15.79 -8.16 -0.23
C GLY A 106 -15.07 -7.21 0.71
N LEU A 107 -15.37 -7.22 2.00
CA LEU A 107 -14.71 -6.37 2.99
C LEU A 107 -14.46 -7.16 4.27
N GLU A 108 -13.19 -7.37 4.59
CA GLU A 108 -12.81 -8.05 5.83
C GLU A 108 -13.12 -7.20 7.06
N ALA A 109 -13.23 -7.83 8.23
CA ALA A 109 -13.34 -7.14 9.51
C ALA A 109 -12.13 -6.23 9.75
N LEU A 110 -12.29 -5.22 10.59
CA LEU A 110 -11.19 -4.38 11.05
C LEU A 110 -10.05 -5.26 11.60
N ASP A 111 -8.83 -4.89 11.25
CA ASP A 111 -7.62 -5.56 11.73
C ASP A 111 -7.40 -5.18 13.21
N LEU A 112 -7.51 -6.16 14.10
CA LEU A 112 -7.35 -5.97 15.53
C LEU A 112 -5.88 -5.86 15.97
N SER A 113 -4.94 -6.17 15.09
CA SER A 113 -3.50 -6.14 15.40
C SER A 113 -2.89 -4.74 15.32
N THR A 114 -3.56 -3.81 14.66
CA THR A 114 -3.08 -2.44 14.48
C THR A 114 -3.58 -1.51 15.58
N SER A 115 -2.91 -0.36 15.73
CA SER A 115 -3.25 0.65 16.74
C SER A 115 -4.69 1.14 16.60
N ALA A 116 -5.36 1.37 17.73
CA ALA A 116 -6.67 2.03 17.77
C ALA A 116 -6.57 3.55 17.59
N GLY A 117 -5.37 4.11 17.57
CA GLY A 117 -5.15 5.54 17.39
C GLY A 117 -5.58 6.37 18.59
N TYR A 118 -5.64 7.68 18.34
CA TYR A 118 -6.08 8.65 19.34
C TYR A 118 -7.62 8.62 19.50
N PRO A 119 -8.22 8.73 20.72
CA PRO A 119 -7.53 8.91 22.01
C PRO A 119 -7.16 7.59 22.71
N TYR A 120 -7.44 6.46 22.11
CA TYR A 120 -7.35 5.14 22.75
C TYR A 120 -5.94 4.76 23.20
N VAL A 121 -4.93 5.10 22.39
CA VAL A 121 -3.53 4.82 22.73
C VAL A 121 -3.10 5.51 24.03
N ALA A 122 -3.61 6.72 24.29
CA ALA A 122 -3.33 7.46 25.52
C ALA A 122 -4.04 6.87 26.73
N MET A 123 -5.10 6.10 26.52
CA MET A 123 -5.90 5.45 27.57
C MET A 123 -5.50 3.98 27.77
N GLY A 124 -4.53 3.49 27.01
CA GLY A 124 -4.17 2.08 27.03
C GLY A 124 -5.24 1.14 26.47
N LYS A 125 -6.17 1.65 25.69
CA LYS A 125 -7.28 0.89 25.11
C LYS A 125 -6.93 0.41 23.71
N LYS A 126 -7.23 -0.85 23.41
CA LYS A 126 -6.96 -1.49 22.13
C LYS A 126 -8.26 -1.82 21.40
N LYS A 127 -8.19 -2.02 20.08
CA LYS A 127 -9.35 -2.42 19.28
C LYS A 127 -10.06 -3.66 19.84
N ARG A 128 -9.28 -4.66 20.31
CA ARG A 128 -9.86 -5.89 20.90
C ARG A 128 -10.66 -5.66 22.17
N ASP A 129 -10.46 -4.52 22.83
CA ASP A 129 -11.27 -4.14 24.01
C ASP A 129 -12.62 -3.57 23.61
N ILE A 130 -12.80 -3.22 22.35
CA ILE A 130 -14.00 -2.57 21.81
C ILE A 130 -14.78 -3.50 20.89
N LEU A 131 -14.08 -4.24 20.03
CA LEU A 131 -14.67 -5.15 19.05
C LEU A 131 -14.74 -6.57 19.60
N ASN A 132 -15.90 -7.22 19.38
CA ASN A 132 -16.09 -8.64 19.66
C ASN A 132 -16.61 -9.31 18.40
N LYS A 133 -15.74 -10.05 17.70
CA LYS A 133 -16.08 -10.71 16.43
C LYS A 133 -17.14 -11.80 16.58
N GLN A 134 -17.28 -12.38 17.75
CA GLN A 134 -18.25 -13.47 18.00
C GLN A 134 -19.67 -12.93 18.13
N THR A 135 -19.85 -11.86 18.90
CA THR A 135 -21.16 -11.24 19.12
C THR A 135 -21.51 -10.17 18.10
N ARG A 136 -20.52 -9.62 17.38
CA ARG A 136 -20.68 -8.49 16.47
C ARG A 136 -21.36 -7.29 17.13
N ASP A 137 -21.03 -7.05 18.41
CA ASP A 137 -21.62 -5.96 19.19
C ASP A 137 -21.12 -4.60 18.70
N THR A 138 -22.06 -3.66 18.54
CA THR A 138 -21.78 -2.29 18.06
C THR A 138 -22.03 -1.22 19.11
N LYS A 139 -22.56 -1.57 20.27
CA LYS A 139 -22.98 -0.59 21.28
C LYS A 139 -21.84 0.26 21.83
N GLU A 140 -20.72 -0.40 22.19
CA GLU A 140 -19.55 0.32 22.71
C GLU A 140 -18.98 1.26 21.65
N MET A 141 -18.88 0.81 20.40
CA MET A 141 -18.38 1.64 19.30
C MET A 141 -19.30 2.84 19.05
N GLN A 142 -20.61 2.64 19.07
CA GLN A 142 -21.54 3.75 18.91
C GLN A 142 -21.37 4.79 20.02
N LYS A 143 -21.21 4.34 21.26
CA LYS A 143 -20.95 5.21 22.39
C LYS A 143 -19.67 6.03 22.23
N LEU A 144 -18.62 5.39 21.75
CA LEU A 144 -17.32 6.05 21.53
C LEU A 144 -17.38 7.05 20.36
N LEU A 145 -18.14 6.74 19.32
CA LEU A 145 -18.42 7.69 18.23
C LEU A 145 -19.18 8.93 18.75
N ASP A 146 -20.17 8.72 19.61
CA ASP A 146 -20.93 9.81 20.20
C ASP A 146 -20.07 10.66 21.15
N THR A 147 -19.14 10.03 21.88
CA THR A 147 -18.29 10.70 22.86
C THR A 147 -17.16 11.53 22.22
N TYR A 148 -16.43 10.93 21.29
CA TYR A 148 -15.22 11.54 20.71
C TYR A 148 -15.42 12.07 19.30
N GLY A 149 -16.46 11.65 18.61
CA GLY A 149 -16.72 12.07 17.24
C GLY A 149 -15.71 11.49 16.25
N ILE A 150 -15.53 12.20 15.15
CA ILE A 150 -14.62 11.87 14.05
C ILE A 150 -13.69 13.07 13.76
N ASN A 151 -12.85 12.95 12.75
CA ASN A 151 -11.83 13.94 12.38
C ASN A 151 -10.82 14.16 13.51
N LEU A 152 -10.45 13.05 14.14
CA LEU A 152 -9.48 13.02 15.22
C LEU A 152 -8.06 13.04 14.67
N PRO A 153 -7.06 13.51 15.44
CA PRO A 153 -5.68 13.48 14.98
C PRO A 153 -5.20 12.07 14.64
N LEU A 154 -4.32 11.97 13.65
CA LEU A 154 -3.59 10.75 13.34
C LEU A 154 -2.42 10.60 14.31
N VAL A 155 -2.07 9.37 14.66
CA VAL A 155 -0.86 9.10 15.43
C VAL A 155 0.22 8.62 14.48
N THR A 156 1.35 9.31 14.46
CA THR A 156 2.48 8.99 13.60
C THR A 156 3.45 8.08 14.34
N TYR A 157 3.72 6.91 13.75
CA TYR A 157 4.69 5.93 14.21
C TYR A 157 5.78 5.74 13.16
N VAL A 158 6.98 5.40 13.62
CA VAL A 158 8.05 4.95 12.73
C VAL A 158 7.86 3.46 12.49
N LYS A 159 7.87 3.05 11.24
CA LYS A 159 7.65 1.66 10.85
C LYS A 159 8.85 0.79 11.20
N ASP A 160 8.60 -0.26 11.98
CA ASP A 160 9.60 -1.27 12.35
C ASP A 160 9.68 -2.32 11.24
N GLU A 161 10.67 -2.16 10.35
CA GLU A 161 10.83 -2.98 9.16
C GLU A 161 12.30 -3.07 8.76
N LEU A 162 12.62 -3.99 7.87
CA LEU A 162 13.94 -4.10 7.30
C LEU A 162 14.15 -3.04 6.20
N ARG A 163 15.33 -2.42 6.22
CA ARG A 163 15.73 -1.41 5.23
C ARG A 163 17.16 -1.67 4.77
N SER A 164 17.53 -1.14 3.61
CA SER A 164 18.91 -1.19 3.14
C SER A 164 19.82 -0.42 4.10
N LYS A 165 21.09 -0.80 4.18
CA LYS A 165 22.09 -0.12 5.01
C LYS A 165 22.15 1.38 4.74
N THR A 166 22.11 1.78 3.47
CA THR A 166 22.12 3.20 3.07
C THR A 166 20.92 3.95 3.65
N LYS A 167 19.73 3.38 3.58
CA LYS A 167 18.52 3.99 4.15
C LYS A 167 18.60 4.11 5.67
N VAL A 168 19.18 3.10 6.35
CA VAL A 168 19.40 3.14 7.79
C VAL A 168 20.33 4.29 8.16
N GLU A 169 21.48 4.39 7.51
CA GLU A 169 22.47 5.46 7.77
C GLU A 169 21.91 6.85 7.49
N GLN A 170 21.05 6.99 6.50
CA GLN A 170 20.39 8.24 6.15
C GLN A 170 19.18 8.56 7.04
N GLY A 171 18.82 7.67 7.96
CA GLY A 171 17.66 7.85 8.82
C GLY A 171 16.33 7.86 8.08
N LYS A 172 16.27 7.30 6.88
CA LYS A 172 15.09 7.27 6.02
C LYS A 172 14.15 6.13 6.37
N SER A 173 13.70 6.10 7.61
CA SER A 173 12.63 5.21 8.05
C SER A 173 11.29 5.69 7.50
N ARG A 174 10.38 4.75 7.25
CA ARG A 174 9.03 5.11 6.79
C ARG A 174 8.13 5.38 7.98
N LEU A 175 7.16 6.27 7.79
CA LEU A 175 6.17 6.61 8.79
C LEU A 175 4.84 5.91 8.50
N ILE A 176 4.13 5.57 9.57
CA ILE A 176 2.74 5.10 9.51
C ILE A 176 1.89 6.12 10.25
N GLU A 177 0.85 6.62 9.61
CA GLU A 177 -0.12 7.52 10.21
C GLU A 177 -1.37 6.72 10.57
N ALA A 178 -1.50 6.40 11.86
CA ALA A 178 -2.62 5.60 12.34
C ALA A 178 -3.85 6.47 12.57
N SER A 179 -4.94 6.17 11.88
CA SER A 179 -6.24 6.79 12.14
C SER A 179 -6.78 6.37 13.49
N SER A 180 -7.55 7.25 14.12
CA SER A 180 -8.44 6.85 15.19
C SER A 180 -9.37 5.73 14.72
N LEU A 181 -9.67 4.78 15.60
CA LEU A 181 -10.70 3.77 15.34
C LEU A 181 -12.01 4.41 14.88
N ASN A 182 -12.37 5.55 15.44
CA ASN A 182 -13.57 6.29 15.07
C ASN A 182 -13.55 6.68 13.58
N ASP A 183 -12.44 7.24 13.11
CA ASP A 183 -12.31 7.64 11.72
C ASP A 183 -12.21 6.44 10.78
N SER A 184 -11.56 5.37 11.19
CA SER A 184 -11.50 4.11 10.42
C SER A 184 -12.90 3.54 10.21
N VAL A 185 -13.71 3.49 11.26
CA VAL A 185 -15.09 3.01 11.19
C VAL A 185 -15.94 3.95 10.32
N ALA A 186 -15.82 5.26 10.53
CA ALA A 186 -16.59 6.25 9.77
C ALA A 186 -16.29 6.17 8.26
N MET A 187 -15.03 6.03 7.89
CA MET A 187 -14.64 5.88 6.47
C MET A 187 -15.15 4.57 5.87
N ARG A 188 -15.16 3.49 6.64
CA ARG A 188 -15.73 2.22 6.18
C ARG A 188 -17.24 2.29 6.05
N MET A 189 -17.92 3.05 6.89
CA MET A 189 -19.37 3.32 6.71
C MET A 189 -19.61 4.14 5.44
N ALA A 190 -18.81 5.18 5.20
CA ALA A 190 -18.97 6.05 4.05
C ALA A 190 -18.63 5.34 2.73
N PHE A 191 -17.49 4.63 2.67
CA PHE A 191 -16.91 4.08 1.45
C PHE A 191 -16.82 2.54 1.43
N GLY A 192 -17.36 1.86 2.43
CA GLY A 192 -17.22 0.40 2.54
C GLY A 192 -17.72 -0.35 1.31
N ASN A 193 -18.80 0.10 0.70
CA ASN A 193 -19.32 -0.51 -0.52
C ASN A 193 -18.45 -0.23 -1.74
N LEU A 194 -17.75 0.91 -1.76
CA LEU A 194 -16.72 1.18 -2.77
C LEU A 194 -15.52 0.25 -2.58
N TYR A 195 -15.04 0.08 -1.35
CA TYR A 195 -13.94 -0.83 -1.05
C TYR A 195 -14.29 -2.25 -1.46
N ALA A 196 -15.49 -2.72 -1.10
CA ALA A 196 -15.95 -4.06 -1.46
C ALA A 196 -16.00 -4.26 -2.98
N ALA A 197 -16.48 -3.26 -3.73
CA ALA A 197 -16.53 -3.33 -5.19
C ALA A 197 -15.13 -3.44 -5.80
N PHE A 198 -14.17 -2.68 -5.29
CA PHE A 198 -12.78 -2.77 -5.75
C PHE A 198 -12.17 -4.13 -5.42
N HIS A 199 -12.37 -4.65 -4.20
CA HIS A 199 -11.84 -5.96 -3.80
C HIS A 199 -12.41 -7.11 -4.63
N LYS A 200 -13.64 -7.00 -5.09
CA LYS A 200 -14.28 -8.02 -5.93
C LYS A 200 -13.94 -7.90 -7.41
N ASN A 201 -13.37 -6.78 -7.84
CA ASN A 201 -13.11 -6.48 -9.24
C ASN A 201 -11.67 -6.01 -9.49
N PRO A 202 -10.66 -6.76 -9.05
CA PRO A 202 -9.30 -6.42 -9.46
C PRO A 202 -9.18 -6.58 -10.98
N GLY A 203 -8.57 -5.62 -11.64
CA GLY A 203 -8.43 -5.63 -13.09
C GLY A 203 -8.33 -4.24 -13.68
N VAL A 204 -8.56 -4.17 -14.99
CA VAL A 204 -8.37 -2.93 -15.76
C VAL A 204 -9.55 -1.97 -15.68
N ILE A 205 -10.71 -2.40 -15.20
CA ILE A 205 -11.89 -1.51 -15.08
C ILE A 205 -11.79 -0.67 -13.82
N THR A 206 -11.54 -1.29 -12.65
CA THR A 206 -11.18 -0.55 -11.44
C THR A 206 -9.81 0.10 -11.58
N GLY A 207 -8.96 -0.45 -12.44
CA GLY A 207 -7.56 -0.07 -12.55
C GLY A 207 -6.77 -0.39 -11.28
N SER A 208 -7.23 -1.36 -10.49
CA SER A 208 -6.70 -1.68 -9.17
C SER A 208 -6.50 -3.18 -9.00
N ALA A 209 -5.44 -3.54 -8.30
CA ALA A 209 -5.18 -4.92 -7.84
C ALA A 209 -5.45 -5.09 -6.35
N VAL A 210 -5.91 -4.06 -5.65
CA VAL A 210 -6.18 -4.17 -4.21
C VAL A 210 -7.20 -5.27 -3.95
N GLY A 211 -6.85 -6.20 -3.06
CA GLY A 211 -7.67 -7.38 -2.78
C GLY A 211 -7.43 -8.57 -3.69
N CYS A 212 -6.51 -8.50 -4.64
CA CYS A 212 -6.20 -9.63 -5.52
C CYS A 212 -5.42 -10.73 -4.79
N ASP A 213 -5.57 -11.95 -5.29
CA ASP A 213 -4.69 -13.07 -4.97
C ASP A 213 -3.69 -13.22 -6.12
N PRO A 214 -2.41 -12.90 -5.94
CA PRO A 214 -1.44 -12.99 -7.02
C PRO A 214 -1.35 -14.37 -7.66
N ASP A 215 -1.52 -15.44 -6.89
CA ASP A 215 -1.45 -16.81 -7.40
C ASP A 215 -2.49 -17.08 -8.50
N LEU A 216 -3.64 -16.41 -8.44
CA LEU A 216 -4.69 -16.52 -9.45
C LEU A 216 -4.67 -15.35 -10.44
N PHE A 217 -4.38 -14.16 -9.95
CA PHE A 217 -4.50 -12.95 -10.74
C PHE A 217 -3.40 -12.80 -11.79
N TRP A 218 -2.20 -13.30 -11.54
CA TRP A 218 -1.07 -13.19 -12.48
C TRP A 218 -1.38 -13.79 -13.85
N SER A 219 -2.13 -14.90 -13.88
CA SER A 219 -2.55 -15.52 -15.14
C SER A 219 -3.52 -14.67 -15.95
N LYS A 220 -4.25 -13.75 -15.28
CA LYS A 220 -5.21 -12.86 -15.92
C LYS A 220 -4.57 -11.60 -16.48
N ILE A 221 -3.52 -11.08 -15.83
CA ILE A 221 -2.94 -9.78 -16.19
C ILE A 221 -2.49 -9.71 -17.64
N PRO A 222 -1.72 -10.66 -18.19
CA PRO A 222 -1.30 -10.58 -19.59
C PRO A 222 -2.46 -10.54 -20.59
N VAL A 223 -3.57 -11.23 -20.28
CA VAL A 223 -4.76 -11.24 -21.11
C VAL A 223 -5.49 -9.90 -21.08
N LEU A 224 -5.44 -9.19 -19.97
CA LEU A 224 -6.11 -7.90 -19.78
C LEU A 224 -5.34 -6.73 -20.39
N MET A 225 -4.02 -6.86 -20.56
CA MET A 225 -3.15 -5.80 -21.05
C MET A 225 -3.15 -5.67 -22.57
N GLU A 226 -2.77 -4.48 -23.04
CA GLU A 226 -2.51 -4.22 -24.44
C GLU A 226 -1.08 -4.63 -24.83
N GLU A 227 -0.74 -4.47 -26.11
CA GLU A 227 0.48 -4.99 -26.70
C GLU A 227 1.76 -4.39 -26.12
N LYS A 228 1.78 -3.08 -25.83
CA LYS A 228 2.97 -2.37 -25.39
C LYS A 228 2.88 -2.01 -23.92
N LEU A 229 3.73 -2.61 -23.11
CA LEU A 229 3.82 -2.30 -21.69
C LEU A 229 4.65 -1.04 -21.46
N PHE A 230 4.31 -0.30 -20.43
CA PHE A 230 5.18 0.73 -19.87
C PHE A 230 5.09 0.73 -18.35
N ALA A 231 6.16 1.11 -17.69
CA ALA A 231 6.26 1.11 -16.25
C ALA A 231 7.29 2.14 -15.78
N PHE A 232 7.13 2.56 -14.55
CA PHE A 232 8.04 3.47 -13.86
C PHE A 232 7.79 3.32 -12.36
N ASP A 233 8.70 3.86 -11.57
CA ASP A 233 8.53 3.95 -10.12
C ASP A 233 8.26 5.41 -9.74
N TYR A 234 7.50 5.62 -8.67
CA TYR A 234 7.37 6.91 -8.02
C TYR A 234 8.33 7.00 -6.85
N THR A 235 8.87 8.18 -6.60
CA THR A 235 9.62 8.48 -5.39
C THR A 235 8.70 9.16 -4.39
N GLY A 236 8.53 8.54 -3.22
CA GLY A 236 7.72 9.11 -2.14
C GLY A 236 6.30 9.46 -2.57
N TYR A 237 5.63 8.59 -3.28
CA TYR A 237 4.33 8.82 -3.91
C TYR A 237 3.30 9.44 -2.98
N ASP A 238 3.00 8.77 -1.86
CA ASP A 238 1.93 9.19 -0.94
C ASP A 238 2.15 10.63 -0.47
N ALA A 239 3.34 10.93 0.01
CA ALA A 239 3.68 12.25 0.53
C ALA A 239 3.86 13.31 -0.56
N SER A 240 4.08 12.90 -1.81
CA SER A 240 4.25 13.82 -2.94
C SER A 240 2.94 14.36 -3.51
N LEU A 241 1.80 13.75 -3.16
CA LEU A 241 0.52 14.11 -3.76
C LEU A 241 0.09 15.53 -3.37
N SER A 242 0.05 16.41 -4.37
CA SER A 242 -0.46 17.78 -4.21
C SER A 242 -1.96 17.80 -3.98
N PRO A 243 -2.52 18.86 -3.37
CA PRO A 243 -3.95 18.99 -3.10
C PRO A 243 -4.86 18.77 -4.32
N ALA A 244 -4.42 19.18 -5.51
CA ALA A 244 -5.22 19.02 -6.73
C ALA A 244 -5.58 17.57 -7.03
N TRP A 245 -4.74 16.60 -6.66
CA TRP A 245 -5.05 15.18 -6.85
C TRP A 245 -6.19 14.70 -5.94
N PHE A 246 -6.28 15.24 -4.73
CA PHE A 246 -7.42 14.98 -3.83
C PHE A 246 -8.71 15.60 -4.38
N GLU A 247 -8.62 16.80 -4.96
CA GLU A 247 -9.77 17.42 -5.63
C GLU A 247 -10.23 16.61 -6.83
N ALA A 248 -9.31 16.10 -7.65
CA ALA A 248 -9.63 15.22 -8.77
C ALA A 248 -10.28 13.91 -8.29
N LEU A 249 -9.78 13.33 -7.20
CA LEU A 249 -10.39 12.14 -6.59
C LEU A 249 -11.82 12.43 -6.13
N LYS A 250 -12.06 13.56 -5.50
CA LYS A 250 -13.40 13.99 -5.08
C LYS A 250 -14.34 14.09 -6.28
N MET A 251 -13.87 14.63 -7.41
CA MET A 251 -14.65 14.72 -8.63
C MET A 251 -15.06 13.34 -9.17
N VAL A 252 -14.15 12.35 -9.13
CA VAL A 252 -14.48 10.97 -9.51
C VAL A 252 -15.55 10.42 -8.57
N LEU A 253 -15.38 10.58 -7.27
CA LEU A 253 -16.32 10.07 -6.25
C LEU A 253 -17.71 10.70 -6.43
N GLU A 254 -17.79 11.99 -6.71
CA GLU A 254 -19.06 12.66 -7.02
C GLU A 254 -19.74 12.03 -8.23
N LYS A 255 -19.00 11.80 -9.30
CA LYS A 255 -19.55 11.24 -10.55
C LYS A 255 -20.06 9.81 -10.40
N ILE A 256 -19.48 9.03 -9.49
CA ILE A 256 -19.90 7.63 -9.26
C ILE A 256 -20.88 7.46 -8.11
N GLY A 257 -21.37 8.56 -7.52
CA GLY A 257 -22.47 8.54 -6.57
C GLY A 257 -22.08 8.66 -5.09
N PHE A 258 -20.85 9.07 -4.78
CA PHE A 258 -20.36 9.26 -3.39
C PHE A 258 -20.15 10.74 -3.05
N GLY A 259 -20.79 11.66 -3.77
CA GLY A 259 -20.60 13.10 -3.61
C GLY A 259 -20.95 13.65 -2.24
N ASP A 260 -21.88 13.04 -1.53
CA ASP A 260 -22.29 13.43 -0.18
C ASP A 260 -21.25 13.09 0.90
N ARG A 261 -20.15 12.41 0.54
CA ARG A 261 -19.12 11.92 1.48
C ARG A 261 -17.70 12.39 1.14
N VAL A 262 -17.56 13.34 0.24
CA VAL A 262 -16.22 13.82 -0.17
C VAL A 262 -15.49 14.59 0.93
N ASP A 263 -16.17 15.02 1.98
CA ASP A 263 -15.56 15.67 3.14
C ASP A 263 -14.52 14.76 3.83
N TYR A 264 -14.70 13.45 3.78
CA TYR A 264 -13.70 12.50 4.30
C TYR A 264 -12.38 12.58 3.52
N ILE A 265 -12.44 12.93 2.24
CA ILE A 265 -11.23 13.12 1.41
C ILE A 265 -10.53 14.42 1.81
N ASP A 266 -11.28 15.46 2.16
CA ASP A 266 -10.72 16.70 2.71
C ASP A 266 -9.97 16.45 4.03
N TYR A 267 -10.47 15.55 4.87
CA TYR A 267 -9.78 15.13 6.08
C TYR A 267 -8.42 14.50 5.77
N LEU A 268 -8.32 13.68 4.72
CA LEU A 268 -7.05 13.10 4.27
C LEU A 268 -6.11 14.15 3.68
N ASN A 269 -6.64 15.13 2.95
CA ASN A 269 -5.87 16.18 2.29
C ASN A 269 -5.36 17.26 3.24
N HIS A 270 -5.92 17.36 4.43
CA HIS A 270 -5.51 18.35 5.44
C HIS A 270 -5.52 17.65 6.79
N SER A 271 -4.39 17.04 7.14
CA SER A 271 -4.30 16.13 8.28
C SER A 271 -3.51 16.72 9.44
N HIS A 272 -3.95 16.37 10.65
CA HIS A 272 -3.29 16.70 11.90
C HIS A 272 -2.70 15.44 12.51
N HIS A 273 -1.44 15.53 12.96
CA HIS A 273 -0.68 14.38 13.40
C HIS A 273 -0.10 14.61 14.79
N LEU A 274 -0.07 13.53 15.58
CA LEU A 274 0.63 13.47 16.86
C LEU A 274 1.86 12.59 16.69
N TYR A 275 3.03 13.15 16.94
CA TYR A 275 4.30 12.41 16.90
C TYR A 275 5.07 12.67 18.17
N LYS A 276 5.17 11.67 19.04
CA LYS A 276 5.84 11.79 20.34
C LYS A 276 5.29 12.98 21.14
N ASN A 277 6.10 14.02 21.37
CA ASN A 277 5.71 15.23 22.09
C ASN A 277 5.35 16.40 21.16
N LYS A 278 5.19 16.14 19.86
CA LYS A 278 4.91 17.15 18.85
C LYS A 278 3.60 16.90 18.13
N THR A 279 2.99 17.96 17.67
CA THR A 279 1.80 17.96 16.83
C THR A 279 2.10 18.75 15.56
N TYR A 280 1.74 18.23 14.42
CA TYR A 280 1.96 18.91 13.15
C TYR A 280 0.76 18.77 12.21
N CYS A 281 0.67 19.70 11.29
CA CYS A 281 -0.40 19.78 10.30
C CYS A 281 0.19 19.66 8.90
N VAL A 282 -0.43 18.86 8.04
CA VAL A 282 0.01 18.64 6.67
C VAL A 282 -1.10 19.01 5.69
N LYS A 283 -0.75 19.75 4.64
CA LYS A 283 -1.63 19.99 3.50
C LYS A 283 -1.10 19.20 2.31
N GLY A 284 -1.99 18.47 1.63
CA GLY A 284 -1.59 17.49 0.61
C GLY A 284 -0.94 16.27 1.25
N GLY A 285 -0.48 15.35 0.44
CA GLY A 285 0.11 14.08 0.89
C GLY A 285 -0.96 13.12 1.42
N MET A 286 -0.94 11.88 0.95
CA MET A 286 -1.85 10.85 1.45
C MET A 286 -1.27 10.28 2.75
N PRO A 287 -2.03 10.28 3.87
CA PRO A 287 -1.57 9.66 5.11
C PRO A 287 -1.53 8.14 4.97
N SER A 288 -0.33 7.57 5.00
CA SER A 288 -0.14 6.11 4.90
C SER A 288 -0.62 5.43 6.18
N GLY A 289 -1.57 4.52 6.06
CA GLY A 289 -2.12 3.77 7.21
C GLY A 289 -3.55 4.14 7.57
N CYS A 290 -4.16 5.15 6.93
CA CYS A 290 -5.58 5.43 7.06
C CYS A 290 -6.43 4.41 6.28
N SER A 291 -7.71 4.29 6.65
CA SER A 291 -8.65 3.43 5.94
C SER A 291 -8.75 3.82 4.47
N GLY A 292 -8.71 2.83 3.60
CA GLY A 292 -8.94 3.01 2.16
C GLY A 292 -7.80 3.65 1.38
N THR A 293 -6.66 3.95 2.01
CA THR A 293 -5.56 4.65 1.32
C THR A 293 -5.00 3.88 0.13
N SER A 294 -4.93 2.55 0.21
CA SER A 294 -4.49 1.73 -0.94
C SER A 294 -5.42 1.90 -2.14
N ILE A 295 -6.73 1.92 -1.91
CA ILE A 295 -7.73 2.10 -2.96
C ILE A 295 -7.69 3.53 -3.50
N PHE A 296 -7.70 4.54 -2.64
CA PHE A 296 -7.64 5.94 -3.06
C PHE A 296 -6.34 6.26 -3.78
N ASN A 297 -5.21 5.77 -3.32
CA ASN A 297 -3.94 5.92 -4.01
C ASN A 297 -3.94 5.24 -5.39
N SER A 298 -4.58 4.08 -5.51
CA SER A 298 -4.73 3.38 -6.80
C SER A 298 -5.63 4.19 -7.75
N MET A 299 -6.72 4.77 -7.26
CA MET A 299 -7.60 5.63 -8.03
C MET A 299 -6.85 6.88 -8.52
N ILE A 300 -6.09 7.52 -7.63
CA ILE A 300 -5.27 8.68 -8.00
C ILE A 300 -4.23 8.30 -9.05
N ASN A 301 -3.60 7.13 -8.92
CA ASN A 301 -2.65 6.64 -9.93
C ASN A 301 -3.31 6.50 -11.32
N ASN A 302 -4.54 5.99 -11.36
CA ASN A 302 -5.34 5.95 -12.57
C ASN A 302 -5.57 7.35 -13.16
N LEU A 303 -5.80 8.35 -12.34
CA LEU A 303 -5.96 9.74 -12.77
C LEU A 303 -4.64 10.33 -13.28
N ILE A 304 -3.55 10.08 -12.57
CA ILE A 304 -2.21 10.57 -12.92
C ILE A 304 -1.81 10.07 -14.31
N ILE A 305 -1.89 8.78 -14.56
CA ILE A 305 -1.46 8.20 -15.84
C ILE A 305 -2.31 8.74 -16.99
N ARG A 306 -3.62 8.84 -16.82
CA ARG A 306 -4.49 9.43 -17.82
C ARG A 306 -4.12 10.89 -18.11
N THR A 307 -3.91 11.66 -17.06
CA THR A 307 -3.53 13.08 -17.18
C THR A 307 -2.22 13.24 -17.95
N LEU A 308 -1.20 12.46 -17.59
CA LEU A 308 0.12 12.53 -18.23
C LEU A 308 0.08 12.08 -19.69
N LEU A 309 -0.71 11.05 -20.01
CA LEU A 309 -0.90 10.62 -21.38
C LEU A 309 -1.58 11.72 -22.23
N LEU A 310 -2.63 12.34 -21.70
CA LEU A 310 -3.33 13.43 -22.40
C LEU A 310 -2.41 14.63 -22.62
N LYS A 311 -1.61 14.97 -21.64
CA LYS A 311 -0.67 16.10 -21.74
C LYS A 311 0.47 15.81 -22.71
N THR A 312 1.00 14.59 -22.70
CA THR A 312 2.17 14.20 -23.50
C THR A 312 1.82 13.88 -24.94
N TYR A 313 0.72 13.20 -25.16
CA TYR A 313 0.29 12.71 -26.48
C TYR A 313 -1.06 13.33 -26.85
N LYS A 314 -1.04 14.43 -27.57
CA LYS A 314 -2.26 15.13 -27.98
C LYS A 314 -3.18 14.22 -28.78
N GLY A 315 -4.45 14.18 -28.41
CA GLY A 315 -5.46 13.38 -29.11
C GLY A 315 -5.42 11.89 -28.81
N ILE A 316 -4.65 11.46 -27.81
CA ILE A 316 -4.60 10.05 -27.41
C ILE A 316 -5.99 9.56 -27.00
N ASP A 317 -6.34 8.34 -27.42
CA ASP A 317 -7.60 7.70 -27.04
C ASP A 317 -7.38 6.87 -25.76
N LEU A 318 -7.90 7.36 -24.63
CA LEU A 318 -7.78 6.70 -23.33
C LEU A 318 -8.55 5.37 -23.25
N ASP A 319 -9.49 5.11 -24.18
CA ASP A 319 -10.22 3.83 -24.18
C ASP A 319 -9.31 2.63 -24.42
N HIS A 320 -8.16 2.86 -25.04
CA HIS A 320 -7.16 1.80 -25.27
C HIS A 320 -6.15 1.64 -24.13
N LEU A 321 -6.18 2.51 -23.13
CA LEU A 321 -5.33 2.35 -21.95
C LEU A 321 -5.85 1.20 -21.09
N LYS A 322 -4.95 0.25 -20.77
CA LYS A 322 -5.20 -0.82 -19.80
C LYS A 322 -4.12 -0.74 -18.73
N MET A 323 -4.52 -0.47 -17.52
CA MET A 323 -3.57 -0.34 -16.39
C MET A 323 -4.15 -0.91 -15.13
N ILE A 324 -3.26 -1.35 -14.25
CA ILE A 324 -3.61 -1.87 -12.92
C ILE A 324 -2.62 -1.28 -11.94
N ALA A 325 -3.13 -0.67 -10.89
CA ALA A 325 -2.34 -0.08 -9.82
C ALA A 325 -2.61 -0.74 -8.47
N TYR A 326 -1.63 -0.73 -7.61
CA TYR A 326 -1.78 -1.04 -6.19
C TYR A 326 -1.03 0.07 -5.42
N GLY A 327 -1.76 1.08 -4.96
CA GLY A 327 -1.13 2.28 -4.45
C GLY A 327 -0.28 2.95 -5.52
N ASP A 328 0.99 3.13 -5.23
CA ASP A 328 1.98 3.70 -6.17
C ASP A 328 2.51 2.70 -7.19
N ASP A 329 2.37 1.41 -6.93
CA ASP A 329 2.84 0.39 -7.86
C ASP A 329 1.87 0.26 -9.05
N VAL A 330 2.41 0.12 -10.25
CA VAL A 330 1.58 0.14 -11.46
C VAL A 330 2.19 -0.69 -12.58
N ILE A 331 1.32 -1.38 -13.30
CA ILE A 331 1.61 -1.97 -14.60
C ILE A 331 0.61 -1.37 -15.60
N ALA A 332 1.12 -0.84 -16.70
CA ALA A 332 0.30 -0.13 -17.69
C ALA A 332 0.62 -0.57 -19.09
N SER A 333 -0.34 -0.39 -20.00
CA SER A 333 -0.20 -0.80 -21.38
C SER A 333 -1.02 0.06 -22.31
N TYR A 334 -0.58 0.11 -23.57
CA TYR A 334 -1.26 0.80 -24.66
C TYR A 334 -0.98 0.03 -25.97
N PRO A 335 -1.82 0.13 -27.01
CA PRO A 335 -1.53 -0.54 -28.28
C PRO A 335 -0.23 -0.09 -28.97
N HIS A 336 0.19 1.16 -28.72
CA HIS A 336 1.42 1.75 -29.26
C HIS A 336 2.40 2.05 -28.14
N GLU A 337 3.66 2.23 -28.48
CA GLU A 337 4.70 2.55 -27.50
C GLU A 337 4.42 3.87 -26.79
N VAL A 338 4.58 3.85 -25.47
CA VAL A 338 4.53 5.03 -24.61
C VAL A 338 5.90 5.22 -24.02
N ASP A 339 6.47 6.40 -24.21
CA ASP A 339 7.77 6.76 -23.65
C ASP A 339 7.60 7.22 -22.20
N ALA A 340 7.96 6.34 -21.26
CA ALA A 340 7.86 6.62 -19.82
C ALA A 340 8.70 7.82 -19.40
N SER A 341 9.81 8.10 -20.10
CA SER A 341 10.64 9.28 -19.80
C SER A 341 9.89 10.59 -20.09
N LEU A 342 9.07 10.62 -21.12
CA LEU A 342 8.22 11.78 -21.42
C LEU A 342 7.11 11.95 -20.39
N LEU A 343 6.52 10.86 -19.93
CA LEU A 343 5.55 10.90 -18.83
C LEU A 343 6.21 11.45 -17.56
N ALA A 344 7.43 11.03 -17.25
CA ALA A 344 8.18 11.50 -16.09
C ALA A 344 8.45 13.02 -16.16
N GLN A 345 8.78 13.53 -17.34
CA GLN A 345 8.95 14.97 -17.55
C GLN A 345 7.65 15.73 -17.29
N SER A 346 6.55 15.27 -17.85
CA SER A 346 5.22 15.86 -17.60
C SER A 346 4.81 15.76 -16.14
N GLY A 347 5.18 14.66 -15.48
CA GLY A 347 4.86 14.44 -14.06
C GLY A 347 5.46 15.49 -13.14
N LYS A 348 6.61 16.06 -13.48
CA LYS A 348 7.24 17.12 -12.69
C LYS A 348 6.34 18.35 -12.57
N ASP A 349 5.58 18.69 -13.58
CA ASP A 349 4.64 19.80 -13.57
C ASP A 349 3.46 19.56 -12.62
N TYR A 350 3.23 18.31 -12.23
CA TYR A 350 2.17 17.89 -11.31
C TYR A 350 2.69 17.49 -9.93
N GLY A 351 3.95 17.81 -9.63
CA GLY A 351 4.54 17.56 -8.33
C GLY A 351 5.01 16.11 -8.11
N LEU A 352 5.14 15.34 -9.18
CA LEU A 352 5.50 13.93 -9.10
C LEU A 352 6.96 13.70 -9.49
N THR A 353 7.62 12.80 -8.79
CA THR A 353 8.95 12.33 -9.13
C THR A 353 8.83 10.88 -9.62
N MET A 354 9.00 10.69 -10.93
CA MET A 354 8.92 9.41 -11.58
C MET A 354 10.31 8.99 -12.07
N THR A 355 10.69 7.78 -11.75
CA THR A 355 12.02 7.23 -12.05
C THR A 355 11.87 5.94 -12.85
N PRO A 356 12.96 5.48 -13.50
CA PRO A 356 12.91 4.19 -14.19
C PRO A 356 12.48 3.06 -13.29
N ALA A 357 11.69 2.13 -13.85
CA ALA A 357 11.23 0.97 -13.12
C ALA A 357 12.41 0.15 -12.58
N ASP A 358 12.20 -0.45 -11.41
CA ASP A 358 13.14 -1.39 -10.80
C ASP A 358 14.52 -0.76 -10.48
N LYS A 359 14.54 0.55 -10.19
CA LYS A 359 15.76 1.31 -9.88
C LYS A 359 16.83 1.26 -10.97
N SER A 360 16.44 1.01 -12.22
CA SER A 360 17.34 1.12 -13.37
C SER A 360 17.87 2.54 -13.49
N ALA A 361 19.06 2.69 -14.10
CA ALA A 361 19.67 4.00 -14.33
C ALA A 361 18.93 4.81 -15.41
N THR A 362 18.30 4.12 -16.37
CA THR A 362 17.59 4.70 -17.51
C THR A 362 16.26 4.02 -17.73
N PHE A 363 15.34 4.73 -18.42
CA PHE A 363 14.06 4.14 -18.84
C PHE A 363 14.34 3.16 -19.99
N GLU A 364 14.11 1.88 -19.73
CA GLU A 364 14.29 0.81 -20.69
C GLU A 364 12.95 0.31 -21.22
N THR A 365 12.96 -0.42 -22.32
CA THR A 365 11.78 -1.08 -22.85
C THR A 365 11.27 -2.12 -21.86
N VAL A 366 10.00 -2.04 -21.53
CA VAL A 366 9.34 -2.96 -20.59
C VAL A 366 8.74 -4.13 -21.39
N THR A 367 9.09 -5.34 -20.96
CA THR A 367 8.57 -6.59 -21.55
C THR A 367 8.02 -7.47 -20.46
N TRP A 368 7.30 -8.55 -20.84
CA TRP A 368 6.80 -9.51 -19.86
C TRP A 368 7.92 -10.23 -19.11
N GLU A 369 9.12 -10.28 -19.66
CA GLU A 369 10.29 -10.90 -19.04
C GLU A 369 10.94 -10.02 -17.96
N ASN A 370 10.83 -8.70 -18.07
CA ASN A 370 11.50 -7.78 -17.14
C ASN A 370 10.57 -6.97 -16.25
N VAL A 371 9.26 -6.93 -16.55
CA VAL A 371 8.30 -6.17 -15.75
C VAL A 371 8.08 -6.83 -14.39
N THR A 372 7.94 -6.00 -13.36
CA THR A 372 7.53 -6.45 -12.03
C THR A 372 6.29 -5.69 -11.58
N PHE A 373 5.47 -6.36 -10.79
CA PHE A 373 4.33 -5.76 -10.12
C PHE A 373 4.20 -6.43 -8.76
N LEU A 374 4.00 -5.66 -7.70
CA LEU A 374 3.97 -6.18 -6.33
C LEU A 374 5.21 -7.03 -5.99
N LYS A 375 6.39 -6.58 -6.47
CA LYS A 375 7.70 -7.27 -6.32
C LYS A 375 7.79 -8.63 -7.01
N ARG A 376 6.88 -8.94 -7.93
CA ARG A 376 6.83 -10.24 -8.60
C ARG A 376 7.02 -10.12 -10.10
N PHE A 377 7.83 -11.00 -10.64
CA PHE A 377 7.94 -11.22 -12.09
C PHE A 377 6.80 -12.12 -12.57
N PHE A 378 6.66 -12.20 -13.89
CA PHE A 378 5.67 -13.02 -14.58
C PHE A 378 6.40 -14.17 -15.30
N ARG A 379 6.16 -15.38 -14.89
CA ARG A 379 6.79 -16.57 -15.50
C ARG A 379 5.73 -17.56 -15.95
N ALA A 380 5.69 -17.86 -17.25
CA ALA A 380 4.78 -18.89 -17.78
C ALA A 380 5.14 -20.27 -17.23
N ASP A 381 4.13 -21.05 -16.85
CA ASP A 381 4.32 -22.42 -16.44
C ASP A 381 4.84 -23.24 -17.62
N GLU A 382 5.81 -24.14 -17.38
CA GLU A 382 6.42 -24.93 -18.45
C GLU A 382 5.42 -25.87 -19.12
N LYS A 383 4.54 -26.47 -18.33
CA LYS A 383 3.54 -27.42 -18.81
C LYS A 383 2.28 -26.73 -19.34
N TYR A 384 1.86 -25.65 -18.67
CA TYR A 384 0.64 -24.90 -19.01
C TYR A 384 0.99 -23.42 -19.21
N PRO A 385 1.49 -23.01 -20.39
CA PRO A 385 2.07 -21.66 -20.58
C PRO A 385 1.09 -20.50 -20.40
N PHE A 386 -0.21 -20.75 -20.45
CA PHE A 386 -1.23 -19.73 -20.17
C PHE A 386 -1.44 -19.49 -18.68
N LEU A 387 -0.89 -20.34 -17.82
CA LEU A 387 -0.84 -20.13 -16.38
C LEU A 387 0.46 -19.43 -16.02
N ILE A 388 0.36 -18.36 -15.25
CA ILE A 388 1.50 -17.49 -14.96
C ILE A 388 1.81 -17.53 -13.47
N HIS A 389 3.08 -17.80 -13.16
CA HIS A 389 3.60 -17.77 -11.79
C HIS A 389 3.95 -16.34 -11.38
N PRO A 390 3.43 -15.85 -10.24
CA PRO A 390 3.94 -14.63 -9.62
C PRO A 390 5.25 -14.94 -8.89
N VAL A 391 6.37 -14.54 -9.45
CA VAL A 391 7.70 -14.94 -8.97
C VAL A 391 8.33 -13.81 -8.17
N MET A 392 8.35 -13.95 -6.86
CA MET A 392 9.15 -13.08 -5.99
C MET A 392 10.59 -13.59 -6.00
N PRO A 393 11.59 -12.74 -6.30
CA PRO A 393 12.98 -13.18 -6.30
C PRO A 393 13.39 -13.79 -4.96
N MET A 394 14.16 -14.87 -5.02
CA MET A 394 14.64 -15.58 -3.82
C MET A 394 15.40 -14.63 -2.88
N LYS A 395 16.10 -13.63 -3.41
CA LYS A 395 16.79 -12.63 -2.62
C LYS A 395 15.86 -11.93 -1.62
N GLU A 396 14.65 -11.55 -2.05
CA GLU A 396 13.66 -10.92 -1.17
C GLU A 396 13.20 -11.87 -0.05
N ILE A 397 13.05 -13.14 -0.39
CA ILE A 397 12.63 -14.18 0.55
C ILE A 397 13.73 -14.46 1.56
N HIS A 398 14.99 -14.51 1.12
CA HIS A 398 16.15 -14.69 2.00
C HIS A 398 16.29 -13.53 2.99
N GLU A 399 16.08 -12.29 2.54
CA GLU A 399 16.11 -11.13 3.43
C GLU A 399 15.07 -11.26 4.54
N SER A 400 13.86 -11.69 4.21
CA SER A 400 12.77 -11.85 5.18
C SER A 400 13.02 -12.98 6.18
N ILE A 401 13.49 -14.15 5.74
CA ILE A 401 13.66 -15.33 6.62
C ILE A 401 14.76 -15.13 7.67
N ARG A 402 15.72 -14.23 7.42
CA ARG A 402 16.83 -13.96 8.33
C ARG A 402 16.41 -13.30 9.64
N TRP A 403 15.19 -12.76 9.69
CA TRP A 403 14.70 -11.98 10.84
C TRP A 403 13.33 -12.48 11.28
N THR A 404 13.02 -12.22 12.54
CA THR A 404 11.69 -12.50 13.10
C THR A 404 11.30 -11.42 14.09
N LYS A 405 10.02 -11.10 14.16
CA LYS A 405 9.45 -10.24 15.21
C LYS A 405 9.00 -11.07 16.44
N ASP A 406 8.78 -12.37 16.24
CA ASP A 406 8.35 -13.27 17.30
C ASP A 406 8.76 -14.71 16.94
N PRO A 407 9.74 -15.29 17.66
CA PRO A 407 10.17 -16.67 17.38
C PRO A 407 9.05 -17.70 17.49
N ARG A 408 7.99 -17.42 18.24
CA ARG A 408 6.83 -18.33 18.36
C ARG A 408 6.03 -18.45 17.08
N ASN A 409 6.17 -17.48 16.16
CA ASN A 409 5.49 -17.47 14.87
C ASN A 409 6.35 -18.02 13.73
N THR A 410 7.46 -18.69 14.04
CA THR A 410 8.39 -19.21 13.03
C THR A 410 7.71 -20.14 12.04
N GLN A 411 6.85 -21.06 12.50
CA GLN A 411 6.12 -21.98 11.64
C GLN A 411 5.32 -21.23 10.57
N ASP A 412 4.52 -20.26 10.99
CA ASP A 412 3.66 -19.50 10.07
C ASP A 412 4.48 -18.60 9.15
N HIS A 413 5.53 -17.97 9.67
CA HIS A 413 6.40 -17.10 8.89
C HIS A 413 7.11 -17.88 7.78
N VAL A 414 7.76 -18.99 8.12
CA VAL A 414 8.49 -19.80 7.13
C VAL A 414 7.52 -20.42 6.13
N ARG A 415 6.37 -20.90 6.58
CA ARG A 415 5.35 -21.42 5.66
C ARG A 415 4.89 -20.37 4.66
N SER A 416 4.65 -19.14 5.12
CA SER A 416 4.24 -18.04 4.22
C SER A 416 5.32 -17.73 3.18
N LEU A 417 6.60 -17.84 3.55
CA LEU A 417 7.71 -17.66 2.61
C LEU A 417 7.81 -18.82 1.61
N CYS A 418 7.49 -20.05 2.02
CA CYS A 418 7.40 -21.19 1.10
C CYS A 418 6.33 -20.95 0.03
N LEU A 419 5.19 -20.35 0.39
CA LEU A 419 4.12 -20.05 -0.56
C LEU A 419 4.53 -19.01 -1.62
N LEU A 420 5.49 -18.17 -1.30
CA LEU A 420 6.10 -17.24 -2.26
C LEU A 420 7.23 -17.90 -3.04
N ALA A 421 8.06 -18.69 -2.37
CA ALA A 421 9.30 -19.23 -2.92
C ALA A 421 9.11 -20.28 -4.02
N TRP A 422 8.08 -21.13 -3.92
CA TRP A 422 7.90 -22.26 -4.83
C TRP A 422 7.69 -21.84 -6.29
N HIS A 423 7.16 -20.64 -6.52
CA HIS A 423 6.99 -20.08 -7.87
C HIS A 423 8.32 -19.86 -8.61
N ASN A 424 9.45 -19.91 -7.89
CA ASN A 424 10.79 -19.88 -8.50
C ASN A 424 11.18 -21.20 -9.18
N GLY A 425 10.37 -22.24 -9.04
CA GLY A 425 10.61 -23.55 -9.63
C GLY A 425 11.08 -24.59 -8.64
N GLU A 426 10.99 -25.86 -9.04
CA GLU A 426 11.26 -27.00 -8.15
C GLU A 426 12.69 -27.00 -7.61
N GLU A 427 13.68 -26.76 -8.48
CA GLU A 427 15.09 -26.77 -8.08
C GLU A 427 15.38 -25.72 -7.02
N GLU A 428 14.98 -24.47 -7.26
CA GLU A 428 15.20 -23.38 -6.32
C GLU A 428 14.43 -23.60 -5.01
N TYR A 429 13.20 -24.09 -5.10
CA TYR A 429 12.41 -24.37 -3.92
C TYR A 429 13.02 -25.47 -3.06
N ASN A 430 13.50 -26.55 -3.68
CA ASN A 430 14.14 -27.66 -2.96
C ASN A 430 15.47 -27.23 -2.30
N LYS A 431 16.24 -26.37 -2.95
CA LYS A 431 17.42 -25.72 -2.34
C LYS A 431 17.04 -24.91 -1.11
N PHE A 432 15.96 -24.16 -1.20
CA PHE A 432 15.43 -23.37 -0.09
C PHE A 432 15.03 -24.26 1.09
N LEU A 433 14.26 -25.31 0.85
CA LEU A 433 13.88 -26.28 1.89
C LEU A 433 15.10 -26.96 2.52
N ALA A 434 16.10 -27.32 1.71
CA ALA A 434 17.31 -27.96 2.21
C ALA A 434 18.07 -27.05 3.18
N LYS A 435 18.18 -25.77 2.86
CA LYS A 435 18.81 -24.81 3.76
C LYS A 435 18.02 -24.65 5.07
N ILE A 436 16.72 -24.57 5.01
CA ILE A 436 15.86 -24.52 6.20
C ILE A 436 16.10 -25.75 7.07
N ARG A 437 16.13 -26.93 6.45
CA ARG A 437 16.32 -28.21 7.16
C ARG A 437 17.74 -28.46 7.65
N SER A 438 18.70 -27.62 7.25
CA SER A 438 20.07 -27.69 7.80
C SER A 438 20.14 -27.21 9.24
N VAL A 439 19.11 -26.53 9.73
CA VAL A 439 18.98 -26.04 11.10
C VAL A 439 18.02 -26.94 11.87
N PRO A 440 18.34 -27.33 13.13
CA PRO A 440 17.47 -28.25 13.90
C PRO A 440 16.01 -27.81 13.99
N ILE A 441 15.74 -26.54 14.28
CA ILE A 441 14.37 -26.03 14.34
C ILE A 441 13.69 -26.11 12.97
N GLY A 442 14.43 -25.95 11.88
CA GLY A 442 13.91 -26.04 10.51
C GLY A 442 13.40 -27.43 10.18
N ARG A 443 14.04 -28.48 10.72
CA ARG A 443 13.59 -29.87 10.55
C ARG A 443 12.28 -30.16 11.26
N ALA A 444 11.98 -29.42 12.32
CA ALA A 444 10.75 -29.57 13.07
C ALA A 444 9.55 -28.84 12.45
N LEU A 445 9.78 -27.98 11.47
CA LEU A 445 8.71 -27.25 10.80
C LEU A 445 7.96 -28.15 9.83
N ASP A 446 6.63 -27.96 9.78
CA ASP A 446 5.76 -28.58 8.79
C ASP A 446 5.69 -27.69 7.55
N LEU A 447 6.44 -28.06 6.51
CA LEU A 447 6.55 -27.28 5.29
C LEU A 447 6.05 -28.08 4.09
N PRO A 448 5.32 -27.46 3.17
CA PRO A 448 4.75 -28.19 2.02
C PRO A 448 5.82 -28.57 1.01
N GLU A 449 5.66 -29.74 0.40
CA GLU A 449 6.48 -30.18 -0.72
C GLU A 449 6.09 -29.40 -2.00
N TYR A 450 7.03 -29.28 -2.93
CA TYR A 450 6.80 -28.59 -4.21
C TYR A 450 5.60 -29.15 -4.96
N SER A 451 5.51 -30.47 -5.10
CA SER A 451 4.43 -31.12 -5.83
C SER A 451 3.05 -30.82 -5.23
N THR A 452 2.96 -30.74 -3.91
CA THR A 452 1.72 -30.39 -3.22
C THR A 452 1.29 -28.95 -3.57
N LEU A 453 2.23 -28.01 -3.54
CA LEU A 453 1.94 -26.62 -3.88
C LEU A 453 1.56 -26.46 -5.36
N TYR A 454 2.27 -27.12 -6.23
CA TYR A 454 1.99 -27.10 -7.67
C TYR A 454 0.59 -27.66 -7.98
N ASP A 455 0.25 -28.82 -7.42
CA ASP A 455 -1.06 -29.46 -7.64
C ASP A 455 -2.21 -28.60 -7.10
N ARG A 456 -2.05 -28.01 -5.91
CA ARG A 456 -3.05 -27.09 -5.35
C ARG A 456 -3.24 -25.88 -6.23
N TRP A 457 -2.15 -25.32 -6.75
CA TRP A 457 -2.22 -24.17 -7.65
C TRP A 457 -2.99 -24.51 -8.92
N LEU A 458 -2.71 -25.65 -9.54
CA LEU A 458 -3.46 -26.12 -10.72
C LEU A 458 -4.95 -26.30 -10.41
N ASP A 459 -5.27 -26.87 -9.26
CA ASP A 459 -6.66 -27.14 -8.86
C ASP A 459 -7.43 -25.84 -8.56
N SER A 460 -6.74 -24.73 -8.29
CA SER A 460 -7.39 -23.44 -7.98
C SER A 460 -7.91 -22.71 -9.22
N PHE A 461 -7.55 -23.19 -10.41
CA PHE A 461 -8.07 -22.67 -11.68
C PHE A 461 -9.30 -23.50 -12.17
#